data_5a9bed44c6d1f6fda494718c24a02f02
#
_entry.id   5a9bed44c6d1f6fda494718c24a02f02
#
_cell.length_a   1.000
_cell.length_b   1.000
_cell.length_c   1.000
_cell.angle_alpha   90.00
_cell.angle_beta   90.00
_cell.angle_gamma   90.00
#
_symmetry.space_group_name_H-M   'P 1'
#
loop_
_entity.id
_entity.type
_entity.pdbx_description
1 polymer ?
#
loop_
_entity_poly.entity_id
_entity_poly.type
_entity_poly.pdbx_seq_one_letter_code
_entity_poly.pdbx_strand_id
1 'polypeptide(L)'
;MLKSLVARGRAIGISVSTRHFFPTLNRIFKLDQHQTTVGRELQAGLTTFTALAYILAVNPLILKDAGMPQAAVVTVTAITAAISTLLMAFMTNFPLALAPGMGINAYFTYTVCLGAGVPWQSALGLVFANGVMFLLLSLSGLREKIVNSIPYSLKIAITCGVGLFIAFIGLKNAGLVVASKATLVTQGDFGSPAVALAFYGIMLTAVLVARRVPGAIVLSIAAVTLVGLFVPDGKGGHVTALPTGIFSLPASPEPVMLKLDFKFILENFAKALPIILTLLIIDMFDNIGTLIGVTKRAGLLRPDGSLPKAGRALVADSFAAILSSLFGTSTVVSYIESAAGVEAGGRTGLTAVSTAVCFLLALFLTPLISIIPAAATAPALVIVGVFMFQTVAEIKLDDFAETMPAVVTILCIPLTFSNAEGLGLGVIALTFLALCTGRAESLPTFTYVLAAMLFFHIFHRLFV
;
A
#
# COMPACT_ATOMS: atom_id res chain seq x y z
N MET A 1 2.62 -53.85 18.21
CA MET A 1 3.89 -53.80 17.48
C MET A 1 3.99 -52.71 16.41
N LEU A 2 2.93 -52.32 15.72
CA LEU A 2 2.96 -51.22 14.73
C LEU A 2 3.03 -49.81 15.37
N LYS A 3 2.50 -49.57 16.58
CA LYS A 3 2.55 -48.28 17.28
C LYS A 3 3.95 -47.90 17.81
N SER A 4 4.87 -48.87 17.99
CA SER A 4 6.23 -48.60 18.44
C SER A 4 7.21 -48.26 17.31
N LEU A 5 6.85 -48.59 16.04
CA LEU A 5 7.67 -48.24 14.87
C LEU A 5 7.39 -46.81 14.38
N VAL A 6 6.20 -46.31 14.58
CA VAL A 6 5.83 -44.91 14.25
C VAL A 6 6.45 -43.90 15.24
N ALA A 7 6.65 -44.33 16.51
CA ALA A 7 7.32 -43.51 17.54
C ALA A 7 8.86 -43.39 17.33
N ARG A 8 9.50 -44.37 16.70
CA ARG A 8 10.95 -44.33 16.42
C ARG A 8 11.32 -43.57 15.13
N GLY A 9 10.37 -43.36 14.20
CA GLY A 9 10.61 -42.59 12.98
C GLY A 9 10.63 -41.06 13.20
N ARG A 10 10.23 -40.58 14.38
CA ARG A 10 10.27 -39.14 14.75
C ARG A 10 11.54 -38.69 15.46
N ALA A 11 12.45 -39.60 15.74
CA ALA A 11 13.70 -39.33 16.52
C ALA A 11 14.98 -39.23 15.69
N ILE A 12 14.90 -39.29 14.35
CA ILE A 12 16.02 -38.97 13.48
C ILE A 12 15.63 -37.74 12.64
N GLY A 13 15.29 -36.68 13.33
CA GLY A 13 15.39 -35.32 12.78
C GLY A 13 16.88 -35.02 12.69
N ILE A 14 17.50 -35.27 11.54
CA ILE A 14 18.76 -34.66 11.17
C ILE A 14 18.45 -33.17 11.03
N SER A 15 18.40 -32.46 12.14
CA SER A 15 18.60 -31.03 12.19
C SER A 15 20.06 -30.81 11.74
N VAL A 16 20.27 -30.80 10.43
CA VAL A 16 21.49 -30.24 9.88
C VAL A 16 21.45 -28.78 10.31
N SER A 17 22.13 -28.53 11.43
CA SER A 17 22.30 -27.17 11.98
C SER A 17 23.09 -26.40 10.94
N THR A 18 22.37 -25.67 10.06
CA THR A 18 22.92 -24.66 9.14
C THR A 18 23.56 -23.49 9.91
N ARG A 19 23.58 -23.56 11.24
CA ARG A 19 24.10 -22.54 12.16
C ARG A 19 25.57 -22.17 11.91
N HIS A 20 26.35 -23.08 11.32
CA HIS A 20 27.79 -22.87 11.11
C HIS A 20 28.16 -22.30 9.73
N PHE A 21 27.23 -22.28 8.75
CA PHE A 21 27.57 -21.86 7.40
C PHE A 21 27.53 -20.32 7.16
N PHE A 22 26.80 -19.54 7.99
CA PHE A 22 26.68 -18.09 7.81
C PHE A 22 26.80 -17.30 9.12
N PRO A 23 27.99 -17.28 9.76
CA PRO A 23 28.17 -16.61 11.06
C PRO A 23 27.93 -15.09 10.95
N THR A 24 28.25 -14.48 9.82
CA THR A 24 28.04 -13.04 9.56
C THR A 24 26.56 -12.68 9.54
N LEU A 25 25.71 -13.47 8.87
CA LEU A 25 24.26 -13.20 8.83
C LEU A 25 23.63 -13.36 10.21
N ASN A 26 24.06 -14.36 10.98
CA ASN A 26 23.58 -14.51 12.36
C ASN A 26 23.99 -13.34 13.26
N ARG A 27 25.19 -12.80 13.09
CA ARG A 27 25.65 -11.63 13.84
C ARG A 27 24.86 -10.37 13.51
N ILE A 28 24.53 -10.15 12.21
CA ILE A 28 23.79 -8.95 11.75
C ILE A 28 22.32 -9.05 12.15
N PHE A 29 21.65 -10.16 11.84
CA PHE A 29 20.19 -10.31 11.98
C PHE A 29 19.78 -11.00 13.28
N LYS A 30 20.74 -11.47 14.12
CA LYS A 30 20.50 -12.10 15.43
C LYS A 30 19.57 -13.31 15.33
N LEU A 31 19.78 -14.18 14.33
CA LEU A 31 18.89 -15.29 14.01
C LEU A 31 18.66 -16.23 15.21
N ASP A 32 19.69 -16.51 16.00
CA ASP A 32 19.58 -17.38 17.19
C ASP A 32 18.67 -16.75 18.26
N GLN A 33 18.74 -15.42 18.46
CA GLN A 33 17.87 -14.70 19.40
C GLN A 33 16.39 -14.77 19.00
N HIS A 34 16.13 -14.79 17.69
CA HIS A 34 14.78 -14.89 17.13
C HIS A 34 14.35 -16.32 16.79
N GLN A 35 15.13 -17.34 17.21
CA GLN A 35 14.84 -18.78 17.03
C GLN A 35 14.51 -19.15 15.58
N THR A 36 15.23 -18.58 14.62
CA THR A 36 15.02 -18.78 13.18
C THR A 36 16.31 -19.28 12.50
N THR A 37 16.22 -19.60 11.22
CA THR A 37 17.34 -20.07 10.38
C THR A 37 17.39 -19.32 9.08
N VAL A 38 18.56 -19.24 8.43
CA VAL A 38 18.72 -18.57 7.13
C VAL A 38 17.72 -19.11 6.10
N GLY A 39 17.57 -20.44 6.01
CA GLY A 39 16.64 -21.06 5.03
C GLY A 39 15.18 -20.65 5.27
N ARG A 40 14.75 -20.58 6.54
CA ARG A 40 13.39 -20.13 6.90
C ARG A 40 13.18 -18.66 6.57
N GLU A 41 14.15 -17.80 6.85
CA GLU A 41 14.08 -16.38 6.53
C GLU A 41 14.02 -16.12 5.01
N LEU A 42 14.83 -16.86 4.22
CA LEU A 42 14.81 -16.77 2.76
C LEU A 42 13.47 -17.24 2.18
N GLN A 43 12.93 -18.35 2.69
CA GLN A 43 11.60 -18.83 2.27
C GLN A 43 10.50 -17.83 2.64
N ALA A 44 10.56 -17.26 3.84
CA ALA A 44 9.62 -16.22 4.29
C ALA A 44 9.70 -14.97 3.43
N GLY A 45 10.92 -14.54 3.03
CA GLY A 45 11.08 -13.40 2.13
C GLY A 45 10.54 -13.66 0.73
N LEU A 46 10.71 -14.86 0.20
CA LEU A 46 10.08 -15.27 -1.07
C LEU A 46 8.54 -15.26 -0.95
N THR A 47 8.00 -15.73 0.18
CA THR A 47 6.55 -15.68 0.44
C THR A 47 6.05 -14.25 0.51
N THR A 48 6.75 -13.34 1.21
CA THR A 48 6.44 -11.91 1.23
C THR A 48 6.47 -11.33 -0.18
N PHE A 49 7.53 -11.61 -0.96
CA PHE A 49 7.62 -11.14 -2.34
C PHE A 49 6.46 -11.62 -3.20
N THR A 50 6.08 -12.91 -3.14
CA THR A 50 4.94 -13.43 -3.92
C THR A 50 3.61 -12.81 -3.53
N ALA A 51 3.46 -12.37 -2.27
CA ALA A 51 2.28 -11.63 -1.86
C ALA A 51 2.26 -10.18 -2.38
N LEU A 52 3.44 -9.58 -2.59
CA LEU A 52 3.63 -8.18 -2.98
C LEU A 52 3.91 -7.96 -4.47
N ALA A 53 4.31 -8.99 -5.23
CA ALA A 53 4.83 -8.83 -6.59
C ALA A 53 3.82 -8.18 -7.57
N TYR A 54 2.52 -8.19 -7.24
CA TYR A 54 1.50 -7.49 -8.01
C TYR A 54 1.76 -5.98 -8.13
N ILE A 55 2.50 -5.37 -7.19
CA ILE A 55 2.84 -3.94 -7.22
C ILE A 55 3.65 -3.56 -8.46
N LEU A 56 4.48 -4.48 -8.97
CA LEU A 56 5.29 -4.28 -10.15
C LEU A 56 4.44 -4.08 -11.43
N ALA A 57 3.22 -4.58 -11.43
CA ALA A 57 2.27 -4.38 -12.52
C ALA A 57 1.30 -3.23 -12.22
N VAL A 58 0.75 -3.18 -11.01
CA VAL A 58 -0.33 -2.24 -10.64
C VAL A 58 0.18 -0.81 -10.50
N ASN A 59 1.33 -0.58 -9.85
CA ASN A 59 1.87 0.77 -9.67
C ASN A 59 2.16 1.46 -11.02
N PRO A 60 2.86 0.83 -11.98
CA PRO A 60 3.11 1.43 -13.29
C PRO A 60 1.83 1.70 -14.08
N LEU A 61 0.80 0.86 -13.96
CA LEU A 61 -0.48 1.09 -14.62
C LEU A 61 -1.23 2.29 -14.07
N ILE A 62 -1.23 2.48 -12.73
CA ILE A 62 -1.86 3.65 -12.10
C ILE A 62 -1.10 4.93 -12.48
N LEU A 63 0.23 4.94 -12.36
CA LEU A 63 1.03 6.14 -12.64
C LEU A 63 1.09 6.49 -14.13
N LYS A 64 0.87 5.52 -15.03
CA LYS A 64 0.69 5.76 -16.47
C LYS A 64 -0.49 6.68 -16.75
N ASP A 65 -1.58 6.56 -15.99
CA ASP A 65 -2.74 7.44 -16.14
C ASP A 65 -2.40 8.90 -15.84
N ALA A 66 -1.40 9.16 -14.99
CA ALA A 66 -0.82 10.49 -14.75
C ALA A 66 0.17 10.96 -15.85
N GLY A 67 0.35 10.17 -16.93
CA GLY A 67 1.27 10.47 -18.03
C GLY A 67 2.72 10.01 -17.81
N MET A 68 2.99 9.18 -16.81
CA MET A 68 4.34 8.67 -16.56
C MET A 68 4.69 7.49 -17.49
N PRO A 69 5.95 7.39 -17.97
CA PRO A 69 6.39 6.29 -18.84
C PRO A 69 6.36 4.94 -18.12
N GLN A 70 5.43 4.05 -18.50
CA GLN A 70 5.15 2.79 -17.79
C GLN A 70 6.40 1.92 -17.59
N ALA A 71 7.22 1.73 -18.63
CA ALA A 71 8.41 0.87 -18.55
C ALA A 71 9.45 1.40 -17.54
N ALA A 72 9.68 2.70 -17.51
CA ALA A 72 10.57 3.33 -16.52
C ALA A 72 9.99 3.19 -15.11
N VAL A 73 8.65 3.33 -14.96
CA VAL A 73 7.99 3.19 -13.66
C VAL A 73 8.08 1.74 -13.13
N VAL A 74 8.04 0.71 -13.98
CA VAL A 74 8.31 -0.68 -13.55
C VAL A 74 9.69 -0.78 -12.90
N THR A 75 10.70 -0.24 -13.58
CA THR A 75 12.09 -0.27 -13.09
C THR A 75 12.24 0.46 -11.76
N VAL A 76 11.75 1.70 -11.67
CA VAL A 76 11.89 2.48 -10.41
C VAL A 76 11.03 1.90 -9.28
N THR A 77 9.90 1.27 -9.57
CA THR A 77 9.09 0.56 -8.58
C THR A 77 9.89 -0.55 -7.91
N ALA A 78 10.53 -1.41 -8.71
CA ALA A 78 11.33 -2.52 -8.17
C ALA A 78 12.56 -2.03 -7.41
N ILE A 79 13.29 -1.05 -7.95
CA ILE A 79 14.48 -0.49 -7.31
C ILE A 79 14.10 0.18 -5.98
N THR A 80 13.08 1.01 -5.99
CA THR A 80 12.65 1.76 -4.80
C THR A 80 12.12 0.80 -3.73
N ALA A 81 11.32 -0.20 -4.10
CA ALA A 81 10.86 -1.22 -3.18
C ALA A 81 12.04 -1.99 -2.56
N ALA A 82 13.03 -2.39 -3.37
CA ALA A 82 14.21 -3.08 -2.88
C ALA A 82 15.03 -2.22 -1.92
N ILE A 83 15.39 -0.99 -2.29
CA ILE A 83 16.20 -0.09 -1.46
C ILE A 83 15.48 0.24 -0.15
N SER A 84 14.20 0.59 -0.21
CA SER A 84 13.41 0.93 0.97
C SER A 84 13.24 -0.26 1.92
N THR A 85 13.04 -1.45 1.37
CA THR A 85 12.95 -2.70 2.14
C THR A 85 14.31 -3.02 2.80
N LEU A 86 15.43 -2.84 2.11
CA LEU A 86 16.77 -3.00 2.69
C LEU A 86 17.01 -1.98 3.81
N LEU A 87 16.63 -0.72 3.60
CA LEU A 87 16.75 0.32 4.62
C LEU A 87 15.99 -0.08 5.90
N MET A 88 14.75 -0.53 5.78
CA MET A 88 13.96 -1.04 6.90
C MET A 88 14.63 -2.24 7.57
N ALA A 89 15.12 -3.21 6.80
CA ALA A 89 15.80 -4.40 7.29
C ALA A 89 17.00 -4.07 8.17
N PHE A 90 17.89 -3.18 7.69
CA PHE A 90 19.12 -2.85 8.41
C PHE A 90 18.89 -1.90 9.59
N MET A 91 17.97 -0.95 9.49
CA MET A 91 17.69 -0.01 10.58
C MET A 91 16.94 -0.65 11.74
N THR A 92 16.02 -1.59 11.47
CA THR A 92 15.12 -2.14 12.47
C THR A 92 15.32 -3.61 12.78
N ASN A 93 15.80 -4.40 11.82
CA ASN A 93 15.79 -5.85 11.83
C ASN A 93 14.36 -6.45 11.81
N PHE A 94 13.39 -5.76 11.19
CA PHE A 94 12.02 -6.26 11.06
C PHE A 94 11.80 -7.01 9.74
N PRO A 95 10.94 -8.05 9.73
CA PRO A 95 10.57 -8.78 8.52
C PRO A 95 9.50 -8.01 7.72
N LEU A 96 9.79 -6.75 7.39
CA LEU A 96 8.86 -5.83 6.74
C LEU A 96 9.36 -5.45 5.35
N ALA A 97 8.52 -5.60 4.35
CA ALA A 97 8.73 -5.11 3.01
C ALA A 97 8.06 -3.74 2.81
N LEU A 98 8.72 -2.88 2.08
CA LEU A 98 8.24 -1.56 1.69
C LEU A 98 8.11 -1.50 0.16
N ALA A 99 7.04 -0.87 -0.31
CA ALA A 99 6.79 -0.65 -1.73
C ALA A 99 5.88 0.59 -1.92
N PRO A 100 5.69 1.12 -3.16
CA PRO A 100 4.79 2.23 -3.41
C PRO A 100 3.37 1.96 -2.92
N GLY A 101 2.82 2.85 -2.07
CA GLY A 101 1.53 2.67 -1.41
C GLY A 101 0.35 2.84 -2.37
N MET A 102 -0.55 1.84 -2.43
CA MET A 102 -1.67 1.85 -3.38
C MET A 102 -2.62 3.03 -3.16
N GLY A 103 -2.96 3.35 -1.92
CA GLY A 103 -3.83 4.48 -1.58
C GLY A 103 -3.21 5.81 -1.99
N ILE A 104 -1.90 5.95 -1.79
CA ILE A 104 -1.15 7.16 -2.15
C ILE A 104 -0.98 7.25 -3.67
N ASN A 105 -0.74 6.13 -4.37
CA ASN A 105 -0.69 6.09 -5.83
C ASN A 105 -1.99 6.59 -6.46
N ALA A 106 -3.11 6.12 -5.93
CA ALA A 106 -4.42 6.53 -6.38
C ALA A 106 -4.67 8.02 -6.13
N TYR A 107 -4.33 8.52 -4.95
CA TYR A 107 -4.41 9.93 -4.61
C TYR A 107 -3.49 10.79 -5.50
N PHE A 108 -2.23 10.39 -5.67
CA PHE A 108 -1.26 11.03 -6.55
C PHE A 108 -1.80 11.17 -7.98
N THR A 109 -2.26 10.06 -8.56
CA THR A 109 -2.68 10.02 -9.97
C THR A 109 -4.03 10.69 -10.17
N TYR A 110 -5.06 10.25 -9.45
CA TYR A 110 -6.44 10.63 -9.76
C TYR A 110 -6.85 11.94 -9.10
N THR A 111 -6.38 12.23 -7.90
CA THR A 111 -6.73 13.47 -7.21
C THR A 111 -5.78 14.61 -7.56
N VAL A 112 -4.46 14.37 -7.43
CA VAL A 112 -3.47 15.44 -7.61
C VAL A 112 -3.20 15.69 -9.09
N CYS A 113 -2.81 14.67 -9.86
CA CYS A 113 -2.45 14.89 -11.28
C CYS A 113 -3.66 15.14 -12.14
N LEU A 114 -4.68 14.28 -12.12
CA LEU A 114 -5.84 14.39 -13.01
C LEU A 114 -6.90 15.35 -12.47
N GLY A 115 -7.18 15.31 -11.17
CA GLY A 115 -8.22 16.13 -10.54
C GLY A 115 -7.81 17.59 -10.36
N ALA A 116 -6.63 17.86 -9.81
CA ALA A 116 -6.11 19.20 -9.59
C ALA A 116 -5.28 19.74 -10.77
N GLY A 117 -5.04 18.94 -11.83
CA GLY A 117 -4.28 19.34 -13.00
C GLY A 117 -2.78 19.57 -12.74
N VAL A 118 -2.21 18.96 -11.69
CA VAL A 118 -0.80 19.13 -11.33
C VAL A 118 0.04 18.19 -12.18
N PRO A 119 1.06 18.67 -12.92
CA PRO A 119 1.99 17.82 -13.64
C PRO A 119 2.64 16.80 -12.70
N TRP A 120 2.86 15.56 -13.15
CA TRP A 120 3.41 14.50 -12.31
C TRP A 120 4.82 14.84 -11.73
N GLN A 121 5.60 15.66 -12.42
CA GLN A 121 6.91 16.16 -11.94
C GLN A 121 6.71 17.04 -10.68
N SER A 122 5.75 17.95 -10.72
CA SER A 122 5.43 18.79 -9.57
C SER A 122 4.75 17.97 -8.46
N ALA A 123 3.95 16.95 -8.82
CA ALA A 123 3.39 16.02 -7.86
C ALA A 123 4.48 15.20 -7.14
N LEU A 124 5.57 14.81 -7.83
CA LEU A 124 6.75 14.23 -7.18
C LEU A 124 7.43 15.21 -6.22
N GLY A 125 7.45 16.51 -6.55
CA GLY A 125 7.91 17.57 -5.64
C GLY A 125 7.08 17.63 -4.36
N LEU A 126 5.75 17.46 -4.46
CA LEU A 126 4.86 17.37 -3.29
C LEU A 126 5.14 16.12 -2.44
N VAL A 127 5.40 14.96 -3.07
CA VAL A 127 5.81 13.72 -2.39
C VAL A 127 7.14 13.91 -1.67
N PHE A 128 8.10 14.56 -2.31
CA PHE A 128 9.38 14.89 -1.67
C PHE A 128 9.19 15.77 -0.43
N ALA A 129 8.41 16.85 -0.55
CA ALA A 129 8.11 17.74 0.56
C ALA A 129 7.39 17.00 1.70
N ASN A 130 6.45 16.09 1.37
CA ASN A 130 5.83 15.18 2.32
C ASN A 130 6.86 14.32 3.06
N GLY A 131 7.78 13.68 2.33
CA GLY A 131 8.83 12.83 2.91
C GLY A 131 9.76 13.61 3.86
N VAL A 132 10.14 14.83 3.48
CA VAL A 132 10.96 15.73 4.35
C VAL A 132 10.17 16.11 5.60
N MET A 133 8.91 16.53 5.46
CA MET A 133 8.05 16.87 6.61
C MET A 133 7.86 15.65 7.52
N PHE A 134 7.66 14.47 6.94
CA PHE A 134 7.53 13.22 7.65
C PHE A 134 8.78 12.86 8.46
N LEU A 135 9.97 13.10 7.87
CA LEU A 135 11.25 12.93 8.55
C LEU A 135 11.40 13.89 9.74
N LEU A 136 11.10 15.17 9.55
CA LEU A 136 11.17 16.18 10.61
C LEU A 136 10.21 15.84 11.77
N LEU A 137 8.98 15.41 11.47
CA LEU A 137 8.01 14.96 12.48
C LEU A 137 8.46 13.68 13.20
N SER A 138 9.12 12.76 12.49
CA SER A 138 9.65 11.52 13.09
C SER A 138 10.82 11.81 14.04
N LEU A 139 11.69 12.75 13.69
CA LEU A 139 12.83 13.16 14.52
C LEU A 139 12.40 14.01 15.75
N SER A 140 11.35 14.82 15.62
CA SER A 140 10.85 15.67 16.71
C SER A 140 9.95 14.94 17.72
N GLY A 141 9.53 13.69 17.44
CA GLY A 141 8.56 12.95 18.26
C GLY A 141 7.14 13.50 18.22
N LEU A 142 6.87 14.55 17.41
CA LEU A 142 5.52 15.11 17.25
C LEU A 142 4.56 14.15 16.53
N ARG A 143 5.09 13.23 15.73
CA ARG A 143 4.29 12.24 15.00
C ARG A 143 3.38 11.42 15.92
N GLU A 144 3.91 10.93 17.05
CA GLU A 144 3.11 10.17 18.03
C GLU A 144 1.97 11.02 18.62
N LYS A 145 2.22 12.30 18.87
CA LYS A 145 1.19 13.23 19.39
C LYS A 145 0.09 13.46 18.35
N ILE A 146 0.43 13.65 17.07
CA ILE A 146 -0.53 13.85 15.97
C ILE A 146 -1.38 12.59 15.80
N VAL A 147 -0.75 11.41 15.73
CA VAL A 147 -1.47 10.13 15.63
C VAL A 147 -2.45 9.94 16.77
N ASN A 148 -2.02 10.22 17.99
CA ASN A 148 -2.86 10.04 19.18
C ASN A 148 -3.98 11.10 19.28
N SER A 149 -3.91 12.19 18.52
CA SER A 149 -4.93 13.23 18.49
C SER A 149 -6.15 12.90 17.64
N ILE A 150 -6.04 11.92 16.75
CA ILE A 150 -7.18 11.48 15.93
C ILE A 150 -7.80 10.24 16.58
N PRO A 151 -9.12 10.24 16.86
CA PRO A 151 -9.81 9.08 17.44
C PRO A 151 -9.64 7.80 16.61
N TYR A 152 -9.63 6.67 17.30
CA TYR A 152 -9.39 5.37 16.68
C TYR A 152 -10.42 5.02 15.60
N SER A 153 -11.70 5.31 15.83
CA SER A 153 -12.78 5.11 14.88
C SER A 153 -12.54 5.85 13.54
N LEU A 154 -12.02 7.07 13.62
CA LEU A 154 -11.74 7.86 12.42
C LEU A 154 -10.49 7.34 11.66
N LYS A 155 -9.48 6.83 12.38
CA LYS A 155 -8.32 6.17 11.76
C LYS A 155 -8.73 4.96 10.91
N ILE A 156 -9.60 4.13 11.49
CA ILE A 156 -10.16 2.97 10.78
C ILE A 156 -11.00 3.43 9.60
N ALA A 157 -11.83 4.46 9.78
CA ALA A 157 -12.68 4.99 8.72
C ALA A 157 -11.86 5.48 7.51
N ILE A 158 -10.71 6.13 7.73
CA ILE A 158 -9.79 6.53 6.65
C ILE A 158 -9.30 5.29 5.89
N THR A 159 -8.81 4.28 6.61
CA THR A 159 -8.33 3.03 6.00
C THR A 159 -9.43 2.34 5.18
N CYS A 160 -10.64 2.27 5.71
CA CYS A 160 -11.80 1.72 5.01
C CYS A 160 -12.16 2.53 3.76
N GLY A 161 -12.21 3.86 3.87
CA GLY A 161 -12.53 4.77 2.76
C GLY A 161 -11.50 4.68 1.63
N VAL A 162 -10.21 4.66 1.97
CA VAL A 162 -9.11 4.44 1.01
C VAL A 162 -9.24 3.05 0.38
N GLY A 163 -9.57 2.02 1.16
CA GLY A 163 -9.82 0.67 0.64
C GLY A 163 -10.96 0.63 -0.38
N LEU A 164 -12.10 1.26 -0.08
CA LEU A 164 -13.22 1.38 -1.03
C LEU A 164 -12.83 2.19 -2.27
N PHE A 165 -12.03 3.24 -2.12
CA PHE A 165 -11.53 4.05 -3.24
C PHE A 165 -10.66 3.21 -4.19
N ILE A 166 -9.73 2.41 -3.65
CA ILE A 166 -8.90 1.50 -4.44
C ILE A 166 -9.75 0.44 -5.14
N ALA A 167 -10.72 -0.16 -4.42
CA ALA A 167 -11.64 -1.13 -5.00
C ALA A 167 -12.46 -0.52 -6.14
N PHE A 168 -12.96 0.71 -5.96
CA PHE A 168 -13.70 1.44 -6.99
C PHE A 168 -12.85 1.70 -8.24
N ILE A 169 -11.58 2.11 -8.08
CA ILE A 169 -10.64 2.24 -9.20
C ILE A 169 -10.44 0.88 -9.90
N GLY A 170 -10.32 -0.21 -9.14
CA GLY A 170 -10.25 -1.56 -9.69
C GLY A 170 -11.47 -1.90 -10.55
N LEU A 171 -12.68 -1.66 -10.05
CA LEU A 171 -13.93 -1.89 -10.78
C LEU A 171 -14.04 -1.03 -12.05
N LYS A 172 -13.61 0.24 -11.97
CA LYS A 172 -13.54 1.16 -13.12
C LYS A 172 -12.55 0.65 -14.18
N ASN A 173 -11.35 0.27 -13.78
CA ASN A 173 -10.32 -0.22 -14.71
C ASN A 173 -10.68 -1.58 -15.31
N ALA A 174 -11.47 -2.39 -14.60
CA ALA A 174 -12.08 -3.61 -15.12
C ALA A 174 -13.19 -3.36 -16.15
N GLY A 175 -13.70 -2.14 -16.24
CA GLY A 175 -14.87 -1.82 -17.06
C GLY A 175 -16.19 -2.34 -16.47
N LEU A 176 -16.20 -2.79 -15.21
CA LEU A 176 -17.40 -3.26 -14.51
C LEU A 176 -18.28 -2.08 -14.06
N VAL A 177 -17.64 -0.94 -13.78
CA VAL A 177 -18.29 0.33 -13.45
C VAL A 177 -17.81 1.38 -14.46
N VAL A 178 -18.73 2.09 -15.08
CA VAL A 178 -18.45 3.13 -16.08
C VAL A 178 -19.18 4.43 -15.74
N ALA A 179 -18.71 5.55 -16.32
CA ALA A 179 -19.34 6.84 -16.11
C ALA A 179 -20.75 6.90 -16.72
N SER A 180 -21.67 7.56 -16.03
CA SER A 180 -23.04 7.82 -16.48
C SER A 180 -23.41 9.27 -16.22
N LYS A 181 -24.02 9.94 -17.20
CA LYS A 181 -24.49 11.32 -17.03
C LYS A 181 -25.67 11.43 -16.06
N ALA A 182 -26.48 10.36 -15.94
CA ALA A 182 -27.68 10.37 -15.10
C ALA A 182 -27.39 10.01 -13.63
N THR A 183 -26.49 9.05 -13.39
CA THR A 183 -26.25 8.46 -12.06
C THR A 183 -24.79 8.58 -11.60
N LEU A 184 -23.96 9.37 -12.31
CA LEU A 184 -22.51 9.51 -12.19
C LEU A 184 -21.78 8.22 -12.59
N VAL A 185 -22.21 7.07 -12.11
CA VAL A 185 -21.68 5.74 -12.47
C VAL A 185 -22.80 4.77 -12.77
N THR A 186 -22.53 3.82 -13.64
CA THR A 186 -23.45 2.73 -13.98
C THR A 186 -22.69 1.44 -14.27
N GLN A 187 -23.43 0.37 -14.45
CA GLN A 187 -22.90 -0.93 -14.87
C GLN A 187 -22.23 -0.83 -16.24
N GLY A 188 -21.06 -1.45 -16.40
CA GLY A 188 -20.38 -1.59 -17.67
C GLY A 188 -21.00 -2.66 -18.56
N ASP A 189 -20.41 -2.84 -19.75
CA ASP A 189 -20.84 -3.85 -20.70
C ASP A 189 -20.27 -5.24 -20.34
N PHE A 190 -21.09 -6.06 -19.70
CA PHE A 190 -20.73 -7.44 -19.37
C PHE A 190 -20.69 -8.38 -20.59
N GLY A 191 -21.18 -7.95 -21.74
CA GLY A 191 -20.99 -8.65 -23.02
C GLY A 191 -19.57 -8.51 -23.58
N SER A 192 -18.79 -7.55 -23.07
CA SER A 192 -17.39 -7.39 -23.45
C SER A 192 -16.52 -8.53 -22.88
N PRO A 193 -15.76 -9.27 -23.73
CA PRO A 193 -14.91 -10.37 -23.25
C PRO A 193 -13.86 -9.91 -22.22
N ALA A 194 -13.33 -8.69 -22.35
CA ALA A 194 -12.36 -8.12 -21.40
C ALA A 194 -12.99 -7.88 -20.02
N VAL A 195 -14.25 -7.38 -19.97
CA VAL A 195 -14.99 -7.14 -18.72
C VAL A 195 -15.35 -8.48 -18.06
N ALA A 196 -15.80 -9.47 -18.85
CA ALA A 196 -16.07 -10.82 -18.34
C ALA A 196 -14.80 -11.45 -17.75
N LEU A 197 -13.66 -11.34 -18.46
CA LEU A 197 -12.37 -11.85 -17.98
C LEU A 197 -11.94 -11.19 -16.66
N ALA A 198 -12.11 -9.87 -16.54
CA ALA A 198 -11.82 -9.16 -15.29
C ALA A 198 -12.72 -9.63 -14.13
N PHE A 199 -14.02 -9.83 -14.39
CA PHE A 199 -14.95 -10.37 -13.40
C PHE A 199 -14.54 -11.77 -12.93
N TYR A 200 -14.22 -12.68 -13.85
CA TYR A 200 -13.67 -14.00 -13.51
C TYR A 200 -12.38 -13.90 -12.72
N GLY A 201 -11.52 -12.95 -13.05
CA GLY A 201 -10.30 -12.65 -12.29
C GLY A 201 -10.60 -12.27 -10.83
N ILE A 202 -11.61 -11.43 -10.59
CA ILE A 202 -12.04 -11.07 -9.22
C ILE A 202 -12.52 -12.32 -8.47
N MET A 203 -13.38 -13.14 -9.09
CA MET A 203 -13.88 -14.36 -8.48
C MET A 203 -12.77 -15.37 -8.19
N LEU A 204 -11.86 -15.57 -9.14
CA LEU A 204 -10.70 -16.45 -8.98
C LEU A 204 -9.82 -15.99 -7.82
N THR A 205 -9.50 -14.68 -7.77
CA THR A 205 -8.69 -14.13 -6.67
C THR A 205 -9.38 -14.33 -5.33
N ALA A 206 -10.67 -14.05 -5.23
CA ALA A 206 -11.45 -14.23 -4.03
C ALA A 206 -11.43 -15.70 -3.54
N VAL A 207 -11.60 -16.67 -4.45
CA VAL A 207 -11.52 -18.11 -4.13
C VAL A 207 -10.12 -18.50 -3.65
N LEU A 208 -9.06 -18.05 -4.32
CA LEU A 208 -7.68 -18.37 -3.94
C LEU A 208 -7.34 -17.79 -2.56
N VAL A 209 -7.77 -16.55 -2.30
CA VAL A 209 -7.61 -15.88 -0.99
C VAL A 209 -8.39 -16.62 0.10
N ALA A 210 -9.67 -16.96 -0.15
CA ALA A 210 -10.50 -17.70 0.80
C ALA A 210 -9.91 -19.07 1.15
N ARG A 211 -9.26 -19.72 0.17
CA ARG A 211 -8.52 -20.98 0.36
C ARG A 211 -7.13 -20.79 0.95
N ARG A 212 -6.73 -19.55 1.28
CA ARG A 212 -5.41 -19.23 1.85
C ARG A 212 -4.23 -19.69 0.99
N VAL A 213 -4.39 -19.65 -0.35
CA VAL A 213 -3.32 -20.01 -1.27
C VAL A 213 -2.22 -18.94 -1.22
N PRO A 214 -0.96 -19.31 -0.94
CA PRO A 214 0.14 -18.34 -0.96
C PRO A 214 0.29 -17.69 -2.33
N GLY A 215 0.44 -16.36 -2.38
CA GLY A 215 0.56 -15.64 -3.65
C GLY A 215 -0.72 -15.58 -4.49
N ALA A 216 -1.91 -15.76 -3.87
CA ALA A 216 -3.22 -15.78 -4.53
C ALA A 216 -3.41 -14.68 -5.57
N ILE A 217 -3.02 -13.44 -5.25
CA ILE A 217 -3.17 -12.28 -6.15
C ILE A 217 -2.28 -12.45 -7.40
N VAL A 218 -1.01 -12.80 -7.22
CA VAL A 218 -0.07 -12.99 -8.35
C VAL A 218 -0.47 -14.18 -9.21
N LEU A 219 -0.91 -15.28 -8.60
CA LEU A 219 -1.41 -16.44 -9.32
C LEU A 219 -2.64 -16.11 -10.18
N SER A 220 -3.56 -15.31 -9.62
CA SER A 220 -4.73 -14.83 -10.37
C SER A 220 -4.32 -13.91 -11.52
N ILE A 221 -3.42 -12.95 -11.29
CA ILE A 221 -2.89 -12.08 -12.34
C ILE A 221 -2.28 -12.92 -13.46
N ALA A 222 -1.44 -13.90 -13.12
CA ALA A 222 -0.84 -14.80 -14.11
C ALA A 222 -1.90 -15.59 -14.89
N ALA A 223 -2.88 -16.17 -14.19
CA ALA A 223 -3.96 -16.93 -14.82
C ALA A 223 -4.80 -16.05 -15.77
N VAL A 224 -5.23 -14.87 -15.33
CA VAL A 224 -6.01 -13.94 -16.16
C VAL A 224 -5.20 -13.43 -17.34
N THR A 225 -3.90 -13.14 -17.15
CA THR A 225 -3.00 -12.73 -18.24
C THR A 225 -2.83 -13.84 -19.28
N LEU A 226 -2.65 -15.09 -18.85
CA LEU A 226 -2.54 -16.24 -19.76
C LEU A 226 -3.85 -16.50 -20.52
N VAL A 227 -4.99 -16.49 -19.85
CA VAL A 227 -6.30 -16.62 -20.50
C VAL A 227 -6.55 -15.47 -21.47
N GLY A 228 -6.14 -14.25 -21.12
CA GLY A 228 -6.26 -13.06 -21.95
C GLY A 228 -5.53 -13.13 -23.30
N LEU A 229 -4.52 -14.03 -23.45
CA LEU A 229 -3.86 -14.30 -24.74
C LEU A 229 -4.82 -14.92 -25.77
N PHE A 230 -5.89 -15.55 -25.32
CA PHE A 230 -6.88 -16.24 -26.17
C PHE A 230 -8.21 -15.49 -26.25
N VAL A 231 -8.41 -14.48 -25.40
CA VAL A 231 -9.65 -13.68 -25.33
C VAL A 231 -9.54 -12.48 -26.25
N PRO A 232 -10.44 -12.32 -27.25
CA PRO A 232 -10.42 -11.17 -28.17
C PRO A 232 -10.74 -9.87 -27.43
N ASP A 233 -10.07 -8.77 -27.83
CA ASP A 233 -10.28 -7.43 -27.26
C ASP A 233 -11.43 -6.64 -27.92
N GLY A 234 -12.07 -7.20 -28.93
CA GLY A 234 -13.11 -6.56 -29.72
C GLY A 234 -12.58 -5.53 -30.73
N LYS A 235 -11.26 -5.32 -30.81
CA LYS A 235 -10.60 -4.36 -31.71
C LYS A 235 -9.69 -5.03 -32.74
N GLY A 236 -9.76 -6.35 -32.84
CA GLY A 236 -8.95 -7.18 -33.77
C GLY A 236 -7.68 -7.74 -33.13
N GLY A 237 -7.49 -7.58 -31.83
CA GLY A 237 -6.40 -8.15 -31.03
C GLY A 237 -6.91 -9.05 -29.91
N HIS A 238 -6.04 -9.32 -28.94
CA HIS A 238 -6.35 -10.05 -27.71
C HIS A 238 -6.18 -9.14 -26.49
N VAL A 239 -6.88 -9.46 -25.40
CA VAL A 239 -6.82 -8.69 -24.14
C VAL A 239 -5.39 -8.62 -23.59
N THR A 240 -4.61 -9.70 -23.76
CA THR A 240 -3.18 -9.74 -23.44
C THR A 240 -2.37 -9.82 -24.73
N ALA A 241 -1.40 -8.92 -24.88
CA ALA A 241 -0.43 -8.98 -25.97
C ALA A 241 0.59 -10.09 -25.74
N LEU A 242 1.12 -10.66 -26.84
CA LEU A 242 2.23 -11.62 -26.72
C LEU A 242 3.50 -10.93 -26.20
N PRO A 243 4.24 -11.54 -25.28
CA PRO A 243 5.48 -10.95 -24.77
C PRO A 243 6.55 -10.94 -25.86
N THR A 244 7.36 -9.89 -25.90
CA THR A 244 8.50 -9.78 -26.81
C THR A 244 9.67 -10.67 -26.39
N GLY A 245 9.63 -11.22 -25.18
CA GLY A 245 10.62 -12.13 -24.58
C GLY A 245 10.27 -12.46 -23.15
N ILE A 246 11.01 -13.39 -22.53
CA ILE A 246 10.86 -13.73 -21.10
C ILE A 246 11.76 -12.83 -20.25
N PHE A 247 12.96 -12.55 -20.72
CA PHE A 247 13.97 -11.76 -20.03
C PHE A 247 14.39 -10.55 -20.87
N SER A 248 14.59 -9.42 -20.22
CA SER A 248 15.22 -8.23 -20.82
C SER A 248 16.09 -7.51 -19.78
N LEU A 249 16.96 -6.64 -20.24
CA LEU A 249 17.55 -5.65 -19.37
C LEU A 249 16.46 -4.69 -18.88
N PRO A 250 16.56 -4.20 -17.62
CA PRO A 250 15.63 -3.21 -17.09
C PRO A 250 15.56 -1.98 -18.01
N ALA A 251 14.36 -1.43 -18.17
CA ALA A 251 14.22 -0.16 -18.89
C ALA A 251 14.96 0.98 -18.14
N SER A 252 15.48 1.95 -18.89
CA SER A 252 16.15 3.09 -18.27
C SER A 252 15.21 3.84 -17.31
N PRO A 253 15.62 4.11 -16.08
CA PRO A 253 14.84 4.93 -15.13
C PRO A 253 14.93 6.44 -15.43
N GLU A 254 15.84 6.87 -16.33
CA GLU A 254 16.13 8.28 -16.65
C GLU A 254 14.89 9.13 -16.97
N PRO A 255 13.86 8.63 -17.68
CA PRO A 255 12.67 9.44 -17.99
C PRO A 255 11.90 9.91 -16.76
N VAL A 256 12.04 9.25 -15.60
CA VAL A 256 11.30 9.56 -14.36
C VAL A 256 12.22 9.93 -13.20
N MET A 257 13.45 9.42 -13.17
CA MET A 257 14.40 9.62 -12.09
C MET A 257 14.88 11.07 -12.05
N LEU A 258 14.87 11.69 -10.85
CA LEU A 258 15.27 13.08 -10.61
C LEU A 258 14.51 14.12 -11.47
N LYS A 259 13.30 13.80 -11.93
CA LYS A 259 12.44 14.70 -12.71
C LYS A 259 11.46 15.49 -11.84
N LEU A 260 11.55 15.39 -10.53
CA LEU A 260 10.72 16.17 -9.61
C LEU A 260 10.99 17.66 -9.76
N ASP A 261 9.96 18.49 -9.67
CA ASP A 261 10.09 19.93 -9.63
C ASP A 261 9.27 20.55 -8.48
N PHE A 262 9.67 21.73 -8.03
CA PHE A 262 9.04 22.43 -6.92
C PHE A 262 8.21 23.65 -7.38
N LYS A 263 8.06 23.84 -8.69
CA LYS A 263 7.38 25.02 -9.25
C LYS A 263 5.98 25.20 -8.70
N PHE A 264 5.19 24.10 -8.66
CA PHE A 264 3.83 24.16 -8.13
C PHE A 264 3.81 24.56 -6.64
N ILE A 265 4.75 24.08 -5.83
CA ILE A 265 4.85 24.45 -4.41
C ILE A 265 5.17 25.93 -4.25
N LEU A 266 6.09 26.45 -5.04
CA LEU A 266 6.55 27.84 -4.95
C LEU A 266 5.49 28.82 -5.45
N GLU A 267 4.80 28.50 -6.55
CA GLU A 267 3.80 29.39 -7.18
C GLU A 267 2.41 29.28 -6.53
N ASN A 268 2.08 28.12 -5.96
CA ASN A 268 0.73 27.81 -5.45
C ASN A 268 0.77 27.21 -4.04
N PHE A 269 1.54 27.80 -3.11
CA PHE A 269 1.75 27.24 -1.77
C PHE A 269 0.42 26.97 -1.03
N ALA A 270 -0.56 27.84 -1.14
CA ALA A 270 -1.88 27.69 -0.51
C ALA A 270 -2.64 26.43 -1.01
N LYS A 271 -2.41 26.00 -2.27
CA LYS A 271 -2.98 24.76 -2.83
C LYS A 271 -2.08 23.55 -2.56
N ALA A 272 -0.77 23.75 -2.50
CA ALA A 272 0.20 22.69 -2.26
C ALA A 272 0.15 22.17 -0.83
N LEU A 273 0.02 23.05 0.16
CA LEU A 273 0.03 22.69 1.58
C LEU A 273 -1.05 21.68 1.96
N PRO A 274 -2.33 21.83 1.58
CA PRO A 274 -3.36 20.82 1.85
C PRO A 274 -3.05 19.46 1.23
N ILE A 275 -2.48 19.42 0.01
CA ILE A 275 -2.08 18.19 -0.67
C ILE A 275 -0.97 17.49 0.12
N ILE A 276 0.07 18.23 0.54
CA ILE A 276 1.19 17.70 1.34
C ILE A 276 0.66 17.15 2.68
N LEU A 277 -0.22 17.89 3.36
CA LEU A 277 -0.81 17.46 4.64
C LEU A 277 -1.66 16.19 4.47
N THR A 278 -2.40 16.09 3.37
CA THR A 278 -3.18 14.87 3.07
C THR A 278 -2.27 13.68 2.81
N LEU A 279 -1.23 13.84 2.00
CA LEU A 279 -0.22 12.81 1.79
C LEU A 279 0.39 12.36 3.12
N LEU A 280 0.74 13.31 3.98
CA LEU A 280 1.29 13.05 5.30
C LEU A 280 0.34 12.22 6.18
N ILE A 281 -0.94 12.57 6.20
CA ILE A 281 -1.94 11.89 7.00
C ILE A 281 -2.15 10.45 6.51
N ILE A 282 -2.33 10.26 5.19
CA ILE A 282 -2.52 8.93 4.59
C ILE A 282 -1.30 8.05 4.89
N ASP A 283 -0.10 8.56 4.58
CA ASP A 283 1.17 7.88 4.78
C ASP A 283 1.38 7.48 6.25
N MET A 284 1.05 8.38 7.17
CA MET A 284 1.19 8.15 8.60
C MET A 284 0.28 7.01 9.10
N PHE A 285 -0.97 6.93 8.62
CA PHE A 285 -1.90 5.89 9.09
C PHE A 285 -1.63 4.54 8.45
N ASP A 286 -1.34 4.51 7.15
CA ASP A 286 -0.98 3.27 6.45
C ASP A 286 0.25 2.61 7.11
N ASN A 287 1.26 3.40 7.43
CA ASN A 287 2.49 2.88 8.02
C ASN A 287 2.32 2.40 9.46
N ILE A 288 1.67 3.18 10.33
CA ILE A 288 1.53 2.79 11.74
C ILE A 288 0.67 1.54 11.88
N GLY A 289 -0.44 1.47 11.15
CA GLY A 289 -1.33 0.31 11.17
C GLY A 289 -0.60 -0.96 10.74
N THR A 290 0.10 -0.88 9.61
CA THR A 290 0.88 -2.00 9.06
C THR A 290 2.04 -2.39 9.97
N LEU A 291 2.81 -1.41 10.47
CA LEU A 291 3.96 -1.64 11.33
C LEU A 291 3.55 -2.40 12.61
N ILE A 292 2.50 -1.93 13.28
CA ILE A 292 1.99 -2.58 14.49
C ILE A 292 1.39 -3.95 14.16
N GLY A 293 0.58 -4.05 13.11
CA GLY A 293 -0.10 -5.29 12.72
C GLY A 293 0.87 -6.42 12.40
N VAL A 294 1.88 -6.15 11.57
CA VAL A 294 2.89 -7.15 11.16
C VAL A 294 3.84 -7.51 12.31
N THR A 295 4.32 -6.52 13.06
CA THR A 295 5.25 -6.78 14.19
C THR A 295 4.56 -7.49 15.34
N LYS A 296 3.26 -7.28 15.58
CA LYS A 296 2.44 -8.05 16.53
C LYS A 296 2.38 -9.53 16.10
N ARG A 297 2.09 -9.80 14.84
CA ARG A 297 2.07 -11.17 14.29
C ARG A 297 3.46 -11.83 14.34
N ALA A 298 4.53 -11.07 14.17
CA ALA A 298 5.90 -11.54 14.29
C ALA A 298 6.35 -11.80 15.73
N GLY A 299 5.53 -11.45 16.74
CA GLY A 299 5.88 -11.57 18.15
C GLY A 299 6.99 -10.61 18.59
N LEU A 300 7.11 -9.45 17.94
CA LEU A 300 8.17 -8.48 18.17
C LEU A 300 7.77 -7.34 19.13
N LEU A 301 6.48 -7.26 19.52
CA LEU A 301 6.02 -6.26 20.49
C LEU A 301 6.55 -6.58 21.89
N ARG A 302 6.80 -5.54 22.68
CA ARG A 302 7.11 -5.68 24.11
C ARG A 302 5.87 -6.11 24.91
N PRO A 303 6.03 -6.59 26.16
CA PRO A 303 4.90 -6.97 27.00
C PRO A 303 3.89 -5.83 27.26
N ASP A 304 4.35 -4.57 27.22
CA ASP A 304 3.52 -3.38 27.35
C ASP A 304 2.78 -2.99 26.04
N GLY A 305 2.91 -3.81 24.98
CA GLY A 305 2.34 -3.56 23.66
C GLY A 305 3.12 -2.54 22.82
N SER A 306 4.20 -1.97 23.33
CA SER A 306 5.02 -1.01 22.57
C SER A 306 5.91 -1.71 21.54
N LEU A 307 6.17 -1.02 20.42
CA LEU A 307 7.05 -1.49 19.38
C LEU A 307 8.50 -1.09 19.68
N PRO A 308 9.42 -2.05 19.89
CA PRO A 308 10.83 -1.74 20.01
C PRO A 308 11.33 -1.12 18.70
N LYS A 309 12.18 -0.08 18.79
CA LYS A 309 12.76 0.63 17.64
C LYS A 309 11.72 1.32 16.73
N ALA A 310 10.51 1.65 17.23
CA ALA A 310 9.50 2.38 16.47
C ALA A 310 10.06 3.64 15.80
N GLY A 311 10.81 4.47 16.52
CA GLY A 311 11.45 5.66 15.95
C GLY A 311 12.36 5.37 14.76
N ARG A 312 13.15 4.28 14.79
CA ARG A 312 14.00 3.88 13.65
C ARG A 312 13.18 3.41 12.45
N ALA A 313 12.08 2.69 12.68
CA ALA A 313 11.18 2.27 11.63
C ALA A 313 10.52 3.49 10.93
N LEU A 314 10.10 4.47 11.73
CA LEU A 314 9.50 5.71 11.24
C LEU A 314 10.49 6.57 10.44
N VAL A 315 11.76 6.61 10.87
CA VAL A 315 12.84 7.28 10.13
C VAL A 315 13.15 6.54 8.83
N ALA A 316 13.24 5.20 8.85
CA ALA A 316 13.46 4.40 7.63
C ALA A 316 12.36 4.65 6.59
N ASP A 317 11.13 4.71 7.03
CA ASP A 317 9.96 4.98 6.23
C ASP A 317 9.97 6.40 5.62
N SER A 318 10.33 7.41 6.42
CA SER A 318 10.50 8.78 5.94
C SER A 318 11.59 8.90 4.87
N PHE A 319 12.72 8.21 5.05
CA PHE A 319 13.76 8.14 4.01
C PHE A 319 13.28 7.41 2.76
N ALA A 320 12.48 6.36 2.91
CA ALA A 320 11.87 5.64 1.79
C ALA A 320 10.95 6.57 0.98
N ALA A 321 10.15 7.41 1.63
CA ALA A 321 9.30 8.41 0.99
C ALA A 321 10.10 9.47 0.20
N ILE A 322 11.21 9.96 0.76
CA ILE A 322 12.11 10.88 0.06
C ILE A 322 12.76 10.19 -1.16
N LEU A 323 13.30 9.00 -0.96
CA LEU A 323 13.96 8.24 -2.03
C LEU A 323 12.99 7.91 -3.17
N SER A 324 11.73 7.55 -2.85
CA SER A 324 10.72 7.22 -3.86
C SER A 324 10.47 8.38 -4.83
N SER A 325 10.35 9.60 -4.33
CA SER A 325 10.15 10.79 -5.15
C SER A 325 11.36 11.09 -6.04
N LEU A 326 12.60 10.89 -5.53
CA LEU A 326 13.84 11.06 -6.28
C LEU A 326 13.98 10.01 -7.39
N PHE A 327 13.56 8.77 -7.13
CA PHE A 327 13.54 7.72 -8.16
C PHE A 327 12.39 7.89 -9.16
N GLY A 328 11.41 8.75 -8.87
CA GLY A 328 10.30 9.02 -9.80
C GLY A 328 9.11 8.07 -9.62
N THR A 329 8.77 7.73 -8.38
CA THR A 329 7.53 7.03 -8.03
C THR A 329 6.86 7.72 -6.83
N SER A 330 5.60 7.39 -6.56
CA SER A 330 4.87 7.91 -5.39
C SER A 330 5.47 7.39 -4.07
N THR A 331 4.92 7.85 -2.95
CA THR A 331 5.41 7.49 -1.62
C THR A 331 5.42 5.97 -1.40
N VAL A 332 6.53 5.47 -0.87
CA VAL A 332 6.71 4.09 -0.42
C VAL A 332 6.24 3.95 1.02
N VAL A 333 5.52 2.89 1.32
CA VAL A 333 4.97 2.56 2.64
C VAL A 333 5.27 1.12 3.04
N SER A 334 5.14 0.82 4.33
CA SER A 334 5.20 -0.56 4.84
C SER A 334 3.96 -1.36 4.40
N TYR A 335 4.13 -2.63 4.00
CA TYR A 335 3.07 -3.46 3.46
C TYR A 335 2.58 -4.53 4.43
N ILE A 336 1.25 -4.61 4.59
CA ILE A 336 0.58 -5.60 5.46
C ILE A 336 0.78 -7.04 4.97
N GLU A 337 1.01 -7.24 3.67
CA GLU A 337 1.31 -8.52 3.05
C GLU A 337 2.62 -9.14 3.58
N SER A 338 3.48 -8.35 4.22
CA SER A 338 4.64 -8.85 4.98
C SER A 338 4.23 -9.87 6.05
N ALA A 339 2.99 -9.81 6.51
CA ALA A 339 2.42 -10.80 7.41
C ALA A 339 2.46 -12.23 6.84
N ALA A 340 2.34 -12.41 5.51
CA ALA A 340 2.44 -13.71 4.87
C ALA A 340 3.83 -14.35 5.08
N GLY A 341 4.91 -13.55 4.97
CA GLY A 341 6.26 -14.00 5.28
C GLY A 341 6.45 -14.31 6.76
N VAL A 342 5.86 -13.50 7.64
CA VAL A 342 5.85 -13.74 9.09
C VAL A 342 5.16 -15.07 9.42
N GLU A 343 4.01 -15.36 8.79
CA GLU A 343 3.29 -16.63 8.94
C GLU A 343 4.11 -17.82 8.38
N ALA A 344 4.89 -17.62 7.33
CA ALA A 344 5.85 -18.59 6.81
C ALA A 344 7.08 -18.79 7.71
N GLY A 345 7.20 -18.01 8.79
CA GLY A 345 8.24 -18.15 9.81
C GLY A 345 9.32 -17.08 9.81
N GLY A 346 9.19 -16.03 9.03
CA GLY A 346 10.07 -14.85 9.04
C GLY A 346 9.99 -14.10 10.37
N ARG A 347 11.15 -13.72 10.91
CA ARG A 347 11.24 -13.05 12.21
C ARG A 347 12.22 -11.89 12.23
N THR A 348 13.05 -11.77 11.19
CA THR A 348 14.16 -10.82 11.18
C THR A 348 14.23 -10.02 9.87
N GLY A 349 15.08 -9.01 9.84
CA GLY A 349 15.36 -8.25 8.63
C GLY A 349 15.92 -9.09 7.47
N LEU A 350 16.39 -10.31 7.71
CA LEU A 350 16.84 -11.20 6.63
C LEU A 350 15.67 -11.61 5.71
N THR A 351 14.46 -11.77 6.25
CA THR A 351 13.23 -11.93 5.45
C THR A 351 13.06 -10.74 4.49
N ALA A 352 13.20 -9.52 4.99
CA ALA A 352 13.10 -8.31 4.16
C ALA A 352 14.22 -8.23 3.13
N VAL A 353 15.47 -8.58 3.47
CA VAL A 353 16.57 -8.67 2.51
C VAL A 353 16.26 -9.66 1.38
N SER A 354 15.72 -10.84 1.71
CA SER A 354 15.31 -11.84 0.71
C SER A 354 14.23 -11.25 -0.22
N THR A 355 13.23 -10.56 0.32
CA THR A 355 12.19 -9.88 -0.47
C THR A 355 12.79 -8.82 -1.40
N ALA A 356 13.73 -8.01 -0.91
CA ALA A 356 14.42 -6.99 -1.71
C ALA A 356 15.20 -7.58 -2.88
N VAL A 357 15.91 -8.69 -2.64
CA VAL A 357 16.62 -9.42 -3.71
C VAL A 357 15.63 -9.93 -4.77
N CYS A 358 14.47 -10.45 -4.36
CA CYS A 358 13.44 -10.89 -5.30
C CYS A 358 12.90 -9.70 -6.15
N PHE A 359 12.72 -8.51 -5.58
CA PHE A 359 12.36 -7.31 -6.36
C PHE A 359 13.42 -6.94 -7.39
N LEU A 360 14.72 -7.02 -7.04
CA LEU A 360 15.79 -6.76 -8.00
C LEU A 360 15.85 -7.83 -9.10
N LEU A 361 15.61 -9.09 -8.78
CA LEU A 361 15.55 -10.16 -9.78
C LEU A 361 14.35 -10.00 -10.72
N ALA A 362 13.23 -9.50 -10.22
CA ALA A 362 12.03 -9.24 -11.02
C ALA A 362 12.24 -8.15 -12.09
N LEU A 363 13.27 -7.29 -11.98
CA LEU A 363 13.64 -6.32 -13.01
C LEU A 363 13.91 -6.97 -14.37
N PHE A 364 14.48 -8.16 -14.37
CA PHE A 364 14.77 -8.89 -15.60
C PHE A 364 13.53 -9.53 -16.24
N LEU A 365 12.40 -9.57 -15.52
CA LEU A 365 11.11 -10.06 -15.99
C LEU A 365 10.20 -8.95 -16.55
N THR A 366 10.75 -7.76 -16.81
CA THR A 366 10.00 -6.60 -17.31
C THR A 366 9.13 -6.91 -18.53
N PRO A 367 9.54 -7.72 -19.54
CA PRO A 367 8.66 -8.06 -20.66
C PRO A 367 7.38 -8.79 -20.25
N LEU A 368 7.48 -9.67 -19.24
CA LEU A 368 6.32 -10.39 -18.70
C LEU A 368 5.42 -9.47 -17.87
N ILE A 369 6.01 -8.52 -17.13
CA ILE A 369 5.26 -7.55 -16.31
C ILE A 369 4.50 -6.58 -17.24
N SER A 370 5.11 -6.16 -18.34
CA SER A 370 4.55 -5.14 -19.23
C SER A 370 3.34 -5.61 -20.04
N ILE A 371 3.15 -6.92 -20.23
CA ILE A 371 2.00 -7.47 -20.94
C ILE A 371 0.77 -7.67 -20.06
N ILE A 372 0.90 -7.50 -18.73
CA ILE A 372 -0.19 -7.69 -17.78
C ILE A 372 -1.31 -6.67 -18.10
N PRO A 373 -2.50 -7.12 -18.53
CA PRO A 373 -3.57 -6.20 -18.90
C PRO A 373 -4.30 -5.63 -17.67
N ALA A 374 -5.01 -4.53 -17.85
CA ALA A 374 -5.85 -3.94 -16.79
C ALA A 374 -6.88 -4.95 -16.24
N ALA A 375 -7.43 -5.83 -17.09
CA ALA A 375 -8.32 -6.91 -16.67
C ALA A 375 -7.69 -7.88 -15.66
N ALA A 376 -6.37 -8.06 -15.69
CA ALA A 376 -5.65 -8.91 -14.74
C ALA A 376 -5.25 -8.18 -13.44
N THR A 377 -5.01 -6.87 -13.51
CA THR A 377 -4.62 -6.07 -12.32
C THR A 377 -5.80 -5.54 -11.53
N ALA A 378 -6.94 -5.31 -12.16
CA ALA A 378 -8.16 -4.84 -11.52
C ALA A 378 -8.63 -5.76 -10.35
N PRO A 379 -8.60 -7.10 -10.48
CA PRO A 379 -8.87 -8.01 -9.37
C PRO A 379 -8.00 -7.76 -8.14
N ALA A 380 -6.72 -7.46 -8.33
CA ALA A 380 -5.80 -7.17 -7.23
C ALA A 380 -6.23 -5.91 -6.45
N LEU A 381 -6.58 -4.83 -7.17
CA LEU A 381 -7.06 -3.59 -6.55
C LEU A 381 -8.35 -3.81 -5.76
N VAL A 382 -9.30 -4.57 -6.31
CA VAL A 382 -10.56 -4.90 -5.62
C VAL A 382 -10.28 -5.66 -4.32
N ILE A 383 -9.45 -6.70 -4.37
CA ILE A 383 -9.15 -7.55 -3.20
C ILE A 383 -8.33 -6.78 -2.14
N VAL A 384 -7.36 -5.95 -2.55
CA VAL A 384 -6.63 -5.07 -1.61
C VAL A 384 -7.59 -4.10 -0.93
N GLY A 385 -8.52 -3.51 -1.69
CA GLY A 385 -9.57 -2.67 -1.13
C GLY A 385 -10.45 -3.40 -0.11
N VAL A 386 -10.81 -4.66 -0.39
CA VAL A 386 -11.56 -5.52 0.56
C VAL A 386 -10.75 -5.77 1.83
N PHE A 387 -9.45 -6.06 1.75
CA PHE A 387 -8.61 -6.26 2.92
C PHE A 387 -8.55 -5.01 3.81
N MET A 388 -8.43 -3.84 3.22
CA MET A 388 -8.45 -2.58 3.96
C MET A 388 -9.82 -2.33 4.59
N PHE A 389 -10.92 -2.64 3.88
CA PHE A 389 -12.28 -2.46 4.36
C PHE A 389 -12.64 -3.41 5.51
N GLN A 390 -12.01 -4.58 5.63
CA GLN A 390 -12.27 -5.53 6.73
C GLN A 390 -12.08 -4.91 8.12
N THR A 391 -11.25 -3.89 8.25
CA THR A 391 -11.02 -3.17 9.51
C THR A 391 -12.27 -2.42 10.01
N VAL A 392 -13.31 -2.25 9.18
CA VAL A 392 -14.59 -1.63 9.57
C VAL A 392 -15.23 -2.32 10.77
N ALA A 393 -14.99 -3.62 10.96
CA ALA A 393 -15.48 -4.39 12.10
C ALA A 393 -14.94 -3.90 13.46
N GLU A 394 -13.90 -3.07 13.47
CA GLU A 394 -13.32 -2.49 14.68
C GLU A 394 -13.99 -1.16 15.08
N ILE A 395 -14.85 -0.60 14.23
CA ILE A 395 -15.63 0.60 14.53
C ILE A 395 -16.79 0.23 15.45
N LYS A 396 -16.95 0.97 16.55
CA LYS A 396 -18.12 0.84 17.44
C LYS A 396 -19.34 1.48 16.79
N LEU A 397 -20.20 0.68 16.18
CA LEU A 397 -21.37 1.15 15.44
C LEU A 397 -22.58 1.47 16.35
N ASP A 398 -22.52 1.15 17.62
CA ASP A 398 -23.54 1.41 18.65
C ASP A 398 -23.53 2.86 19.17
N ASP A 399 -22.40 3.58 19.04
CA ASP A 399 -22.32 5.00 19.35
C ASP A 399 -22.44 5.86 18.08
N PHE A 400 -23.59 6.51 17.90
CA PHE A 400 -23.86 7.33 16.71
C PHE A 400 -22.88 8.51 16.56
N ALA A 401 -22.37 9.05 17.68
CA ALA A 401 -21.41 10.15 17.63
C ALA A 401 -20.04 9.74 17.08
N GLU A 402 -19.67 8.46 17.16
CA GLU A 402 -18.50 7.89 16.51
C GLU A 402 -18.81 7.33 15.12
N THR A 403 -19.98 6.70 14.96
CA THR A 403 -20.38 6.03 13.72
C THR A 403 -20.60 7.02 12.57
N MET A 404 -21.32 8.13 12.81
CA MET A 404 -21.67 9.07 11.75
C MET A 404 -20.43 9.72 11.11
N PRO A 405 -19.44 10.25 11.86
CA PRO A 405 -18.20 10.77 11.27
C PRO A 405 -17.41 9.70 10.51
N ALA A 406 -17.37 8.48 11.03
CA ALA A 406 -16.71 7.36 10.36
C ALA A 406 -17.38 7.02 9.02
N VAL A 407 -18.70 6.90 8.99
CA VAL A 407 -19.45 6.62 7.76
C VAL A 407 -19.30 7.74 6.74
N VAL A 408 -19.36 9.00 7.17
CA VAL A 408 -19.09 10.16 6.29
C VAL A 408 -17.70 10.05 5.66
N THR A 409 -16.67 9.77 6.45
CA THR A 409 -15.31 9.58 5.93
C THR A 409 -15.24 8.44 4.92
N ILE A 410 -15.79 7.26 5.28
CA ILE A 410 -15.76 6.05 4.43
C ILE A 410 -16.44 6.29 3.08
N LEU A 411 -17.58 7.00 3.07
CA LEU A 411 -18.33 7.26 1.84
C LEU A 411 -17.74 8.42 1.03
N CYS A 412 -17.34 9.50 1.69
CA CYS A 412 -16.88 10.68 0.97
C CYS A 412 -15.54 10.45 0.26
N ILE A 413 -14.62 9.66 0.81
CA ILE A 413 -13.32 9.37 0.15
C ILE A 413 -13.53 8.82 -1.28
N PRO A 414 -14.23 7.71 -1.52
CA PRO A 414 -14.41 7.18 -2.88
C PRO A 414 -15.33 8.03 -3.74
N LEU A 415 -16.34 8.70 -3.16
CA LEU A 415 -17.33 9.47 -3.93
C LEU A 415 -16.81 10.82 -4.39
N THR A 416 -15.92 11.46 -3.62
CA THR A 416 -15.29 12.74 -4.00
C THR A 416 -13.97 12.54 -4.75
N PHE A 417 -13.45 11.31 -4.82
CA PHE A 417 -12.10 11.01 -5.30
C PHE A 417 -11.02 11.79 -4.54
N SER A 418 -11.30 12.18 -3.31
CA SER A 418 -10.42 12.99 -2.48
C SER A 418 -10.36 12.46 -1.05
N ASN A 419 -9.19 11.92 -0.69
CA ASN A 419 -8.94 11.49 0.67
C ASN A 419 -8.94 12.67 1.65
N ALA A 420 -8.49 13.86 1.19
CA ALA A 420 -8.47 15.08 1.99
C ALA A 420 -9.87 15.56 2.36
N GLU A 421 -10.76 15.63 1.37
CA GLU A 421 -12.13 16.08 1.59
C GLU A 421 -12.92 15.08 2.43
N GLY A 422 -12.79 13.78 2.13
CA GLY A 422 -13.44 12.74 2.93
C GLY A 422 -13.00 12.74 4.38
N LEU A 423 -11.69 12.81 4.64
CA LEU A 423 -11.14 12.98 5.98
C LEU A 423 -11.62 14.28 6.61
N GLY A 424 -11.55 15.39 5.88
CA GLY A 424 -11.95 16.71 6.36
C GLY A 424 -13.39 16.74 6.84
N LEU A 425 -14.30 16.23 6.03
CA LEU A 425 -15.73 16.13 6.38
C LEU A 425 -15.94 15.23 7.61
N GLY A 426 -15.21 14.12 7.73
CA GLY A 426 -15.26 13.26 8.90
C GLY A 426 -14.78 13.93 10.18
N VAL A 427 -13.65 14.64 10.13
CA VAL A 427 -13.11 15.39 11.29
C VAL A 427 -14.05 16.52 11.70
N ILE A 428 -14.60 17.24 10.74
CA ILE A 428 -15.59 18.33 10.99
C ILE A 428 -16.85 17.74 11.63
N ALA A 429 -17.39 16.65 11.10
CA ALA A 429 -18.56 15.97 11.65
C ALA A 429 -18.31 15.48 13.08
N LEU A 430 -17.14 14.89 13.34
CA LEU A 430 -16.75 14.42 14.68
C LEU A 430 -16.71 15.56 15.69
N THR A 431 -16.01 16.65 15.35
CA THR A 431 -15.87 17.79 16.25
C THR A 431 -17.19 18.51 16.48
N PHE A 432 -18.01 18.63 15.45
CA PHE A 432 -19.37 19.23 15.55
C PHE A 432 -20.25 18.40 16.49
N LEU A 433 -20.29 17.06 16.29
CA LEU A 433 -21.07 16.19 17.17
C LEU A 433 -20.55 16.20 18.60
N ALA A 434 -19.23 16.18 18.82
CA ALA A 434 -18.66 16.24 20.16
C ALA A 434 -19.06 17.53 20.91
N LEU A 435 -19.07 18.68 20.21
CA LEU A 435 -19.52 19.95 20.76
C LEU A 435 -21.02 19.94 21.09
N CYS A 436 -21.86 19.45 20.16
CA CYS A 436 -23.32 19.46 20.33
C CYS A 436 -23.83 18.44 21.35
N THR A 437 -23.08 17.34 21.58
CA THR A 437 -23.45 16.28 22.53
C THR A 437 -22.82 16.43 23.91
N GLY A 438 -22.13 17.54 24.17
CA GLY A 438 -21.47 17.79 25.46
C GLY A 438 -20.22 16.94 25.72
N ARG A 439 -19.66 16.32 24.66
CA ARG A 439 -18.45 15.48 24.72
C ARG A 439 -17.18 16.23 24.30
N ALA A 440 -17.19 17.55 24.38
CA ALA A 440 -16.06 18.39 23.93
C ALA A 440 -14.73 18.01 24.59
N GLU A 441 -14.74 17.63 25.85
CA GLU A 441 -13.53 17.22 26.59
C GLU A 441 -12.96 15.86 26.16
N SER A 442 -13.71 15.06 25.42
CA SER A 442 -13.27 13.73 24.95
C SER A 442 -12.25 13.81 23.82
N LEU A 443 -12.16 14.96 23.13
CA LEU A 443 -11.26 15.15 21.99
C LEU A 443 -10.08 16.06 22.36
N PRO A 444 -8.87 15.72 21.89
CA PRO A 444 -7.70 16.58 22.04
C PRO A 444 -7.89 17.94 21.36
N THR A 445 -7.35 19.01 21.95
CA THR A 445 -7.41 20.38 21.39
C THR A 445 -6.91 20.43 19.93
N PHE A 446 -5.90 19.64 19.61
CA PHE A 446 -5.36 19.56 18.25
C PHE A 446 -6.42 19.10 17.20
N THR A 447 -7.36 18.23 17.59
CA THR A 447 -8.45 17.78 16.71
C THR A 447 -9.36 18.95 16.32
N TYR A 448 -9.64 19.86 17.24
CA TYR A 448 -10.44 21.07 16.96
C TYR A 448 -9.70 22.06 16.05
N VAL A 449 -8.40 22.24 16.25
CA VAL A 449 -7.56 23.07 15.38
C VAL A 449 -7.54 22.48 13.95
N LEU A 450 -7.36 21.17 13.84
CA LEU A 450 -7.40 20.48 12.55
C LEU A 450 -8.77 20.61 11.88
N ALA A 451 -9.87 20.46 12.65
CA ALA A 451 -11.23 20.64 12.13
C ALA A 451 -11.46 22.05 11.60
N ALA A 452 -11.00 23.08 12.33
CA ALA A 452 -11.13 24.48 11.91
C ALA A 452 -10.34 24.76 10.61
N MET A 453 -9.12 24.22 10.49
CA MET A 453 -8.29 24.36 9.29
C MET A 453 -8.96 23.67 8.09
N LEU A 454 -9.48 22.46 8.26
CA LEU A 454 -10.15 21.68 7.21
C LEU A 454 -11.50 22.31 6.83
N PHE A 455 -12.24 22.84 7.82
CA PHE A 455 -13.48 23.59 7.57
C PHE A 455 -13.20 24.81 6.68
N PHE A 456 -12.21 25.62 7.04
CA PHE A 456 -11.82 26.78 6.23
C PHE A 456 -11.36 26.35 4.84
N HIS A 457 -10.59 25.29 4.73
CA HIS A 457 -10.13 24.76 3.43
C HIS A 457 -11.30 24.34 2.52
N ILE A 458 -12.25 23.54 3.05
CA ILE A 458 -13.38 23.02 2.27
C ILE A 458 -14.38 24.12 1.93
N PHE A 459 -14.66 24.99 2.89
CA PHE A 459 -15.72 26.00 2.77
C PHE A 459 -15.21 27.42 2.49
N HIS A 460 -13.91 27.59 2.13
CA HIS A 460 -13.33 28.91 1.88
C HIS A 460 -14.13 29.74 0.84
N ARG A 461 -14.76 29.09 -0.14
CA ARG A 461 -15.59 29.75 -1.15
C ARG A 461 -16.87 30.39 -0.60
N LEU A 462 -17.27 30.06 0.63
CA LEU A 462 -18.39 30.73 1.30
C LEU A 462 -17.97 32.08 1.91
N PHE A 463 -16.65 32.31 2.04
CA PHE A 463 -16.09 33.49 2.69
C PHE A 463 -15.37 34.42 1.69
N VAL A 464 -15.31 34.05 0.43
CA VAL A 464 -14.80 34.83 -0.71
C VAL A 464 -15.91 35.03 -1.74
#